data_044c6fcd884cb938aa0569898fae195f
#
_entry.id   044c6fcd884cb938aa0569898fae195f
#
_cell.length_a   1.000
_cell.length_b   1.000
_cell.length_c   1.000
_cell.angle_alpha   90.00
_cell.angle_beta   90.00
_cell.angle_gamma   90.00
#
_symmetry.space_group_name_H-M   'P 1'
#
loop_
_entity.id
_entity.type
_entity.pdbx_description
1 polymer ?
#
loop_
_entity_poly.entity_id
_entity_poly.type
_entity_poly.pdbx_seq_one_letter_code
_entity_poly.pdbx_strand_id
1 'polypeptide(L)'
;MIVDLHNHTPLCNHATGTPIDYARAAFNQGCKYYGFSDHAPMDFDQKYRMSFKDMDDYKESIEILKAEFKGKMEILFGYEVDYLPGFIDERVMGAKVDYLIGSVHFLNGWGFDNPEFIGEYKNRDIDQIYIDYFNAIKDMARYGKFDIVGHIDLIKVFNYKPKKDIRIIASDALKEIKKSGMSIELNSAGLRKPVGEIYPGDEILEMMSQMGIDITLSSDAHCVEHVGLNMDKTIEKAKKFGYNEVAIYQNRDKKMIKI
;
A
#
# COMPACT_ATOMS: atom_id res chain seq x y z
N MET A 1 -1.41 -13.98 11.95
CA MET A 1 -1.01 -12.68 11.36
C MET A 1 -0.50 -11.76 12.44
N ILE A 2 0.62 -11.04 12.25
CA ILE A 2 1.18 -10.14 13.29
C ILE A 2 0.95 -8.66 12.90
N VAL A 3 1.12 -8.33 11.62
CA VAL A 3 1.06 -6.98 11.08
C VAL A 3 0.17 -6.98 9.83
N ASP A 4 -0.67 -5.94 9.68
CA ASP A 4 -1.42 -5.63 8.47
C ASP A 4 -1.67 -4.12 8.45
N LEU A 5 -0.96 -3.38 7.58
CA LEU A 5 -0.95 -1.91 7.61
C LEU A 5 -1.71 -1.26 6.45
N HIS A 6 -2.35 -2.02 5.56
CA HIS A 6 -3.07 -1.44 4.43
C HIS A 6 -4.51 -1.97 4.41
N ASN A 7 -5.43 -1.15 4.89
CA ASN A 7 -6.85 -1.50 4.97
C ASN A 7 -7.72 -0.26 4.83
N HIS A 8 -8.85 -0.43 4.14
CA HIS A 8 -9.77 0.65 3.77
C HIS A 8 -11.02 0.68 4.63
N THR A 9 -11.81 1.71 4.47
CA THR A 9 -13.12 1.91 5.11
C THR A 9 -14.16 2.29 4.04
N PRO A 10 -15.45 2.25 4.34
CA PRO A 10 -16.48 2.69 3.39
C PRO A 10 -16.34 4.14 2.92
N LEU A 11 -15.51 4.96 3.56
CA LEU A 11 -15.28 6.34 3.16
C LEU A 11 -14.61 6.46 1.79
N CYS A 12 -13.87 5.42 1.34
CA CYS A 12 -13.34 5.40 -0.04
C CYS A 12 -14.40 5.11 -1.12
N ASN A 13 -15.67 4.91 -0.73
CA ASN A 13 -16.83 4.68 -1.61
C ASN A 13 -16.83 3.33 -2.35
N HIS A 14 -15.87 2.44 -2.12
CA HIS A 14 -15.81 1.11 -2.75
C HIS A 14 -15.37 -0.01 -1.79
N ALA A 15 -15.20 0.29 -0.51
CA ALA A 15 -15.08 -0.71 0.54
C ALA A 15 -16.42 -0.91 1.27
N THR A 16 -16.60 -2.07 1.91
CA THR A 16 -17.83 -2.47 2.62
C THR A 16 -17.51 -2.99 4.02
N GLY A 17 -18.47 -2.91 4.94
CA GLY A 17 -18.29 -3.29 6.35
C GLY A 17 -17.93 -2.08 7.22
N THR A 18 -17.95 -2.27 8.53
CA THR A 18 -17.62 -1.17 9.47
C THR A 18 -16.18 -1.29 9.96
N PRO A 19 -15.50 -0.18 10.30
CA PRO A 19 -14.13 -0.24 10.82
C PRO A 19 -13.97 -1.17 12.02
N ILE A 20 -14.99 -1.27 12.89
CA ILE A 20 -14.97 -2.19 14.05
C ILE A 20 -14.99 -3.66 13.61
N ASP A 21 -15.72 -4.01 12.53
CA ASP A 21 -15.75 -5.38 12.04
C ASP A 21 -14.40 -5.80 11.45
N TYR A 22 -13.71 -4.89 10.75
CA TYR A 22 -12.34 -5.09 10.29
C TYR A 22 -11.38 -5.31 11.46
N ALA A 23 -11.42 -4.43 12.47
CA ALA A 23 -10.56 -4.54 13.65
C ALA A 23 -10.81 -5.85 14.43
N ARG A 24 -12.07 -6.28 14.57
CA ARG A 24 -12.43 -7.57 15.19
C ARG A 24 -11.93 -8.76 14.38
N ALA A 25 -12.06 -8.70 13.05
CA ALA A 25 -11.54 -9.75 12.17
C ALA A 25 -10.01 -9.89 12.30
N ALA A 26 -9.29 -8.77 12.32
CA ALA A 26 -7.85 -8.74 12.53
C ALA A 26 -7.46 -9.29 13.91
N PHE A 27 -8.14 -8.85 14.97
CA PHE A 27 -7.89 -9.31 16.33
C PHE A 27 -8.11 -10.82 16.47
N ASN A 28 -9.20 -11.36 15.92
CA ASN A 28 -9.51 -12.79 15.96
C ASN A 28 -8.47 -13.64 15.21
N GLN A 29 -7.74 -13.06 14.26
CA GLN A 29 -6.61 -13.70 13.58
C GLN A 29 -5.28 -13.52 14.31
N GLY A 30 -5.29 -12.92 15.52
CA GLY A 30 -4.09 -12.70 16.34
C GLY A 30 -3.20 -11.56 15.83
N CYS A 31 -3.76 -10.61 15.08
CA CYS A 31 -3.04 -9.41 14.66
C CYS A 31 -2.60 -8.60 15.90
N LYS A 32 -1.39 -8.07 15.87
CA LYS A 32 -0.85 -7.22 16.94
C LYS A 32 -0.80 -5.75 16.54
N TYR A 33 -0.58 -5.48 15.26
CA TYR A 33 -0.48 -4.14 14.68
C TYR A 33 -1.37 -4.07 13.44
N TYR A 34 -2.50 -3.41 13.58
CA TYR A 34 -3.49 -3.27 12.52
C TYR A 34 -3.66 -1.82 12.13
N GLY A 35 -3.39 -1.51 10.87
CA GLY A 35 -3.44 -0.15 10.34
C GLY A 35 -4.63 0.08 9.42
N PHE A 36 -5.32 1.17 9.64
CA PHE A 36 -6.23 1.75 8.66
C PHE A 36 -5.47 2.80 7.85
N SER A 37 -5.54 2.71 6.53
CA SER A 37 -4.88 3.62 5.59
C SER A 37 -5.77 3.86 4.39
N ASP A 38 -6.97 4.38 4.64
CA ASP A 38 -7.95 4.60 3.58
C ASP A 38 -7.45 5.60 2.54
N HIS A 39 -8.00 5.55 1.34
CA HIS A 39 -7.66 6.47 0.25
C HIS A 39 -7.83 7.92 0.67
N ALA A 40 -6.73 8.64 0.73
CA ALA A 40 -6.70 10.05 1.11
C ALA A 40 -7.54 10.91 0.15
N PRO A 41 -8.17 11.99 0.63
CA PRO A 41 -8.87 12.91 -0.25
C PRO A 41 -7.92 13.61 -1.21
N MET A 42 -8.38 13.84 -2.43
CA MET A 42 -7.67 14.53 -3.49
C MET A 42 -8.66 15.21 -4.44
N ASP A 43 -8.32 16.35 -5.03
CA ASP A 43 -9.18 17.04 -6.00
C ASP A 43 -9.21 16.37 -7.39
N PHE A 44 -8.71 15.16 -7.48
CA PHE A 44 -8.74 14.29 -8.65
C PHE A 44 -9.35 12.94 -8.27
N ASP A 45 -10.11 12.30 -9.16
CA ASP A 45 -10.73 10.97 -8.95
C ASP A 45 -11.52 10.84 -7.63
N GLN A 46 -12.37 11.83 -7.32
CA GLN A 46 -13.14 11.89 -6.07
C GLN A 46 -14.13 10.73 -5.87
N LYS A 47 -14.42 9.96 -6.92
CA LYS A 47 -15.35 8.82 -6.87
C LYS A 47 -14.84 7.68 -5.99
N TYR A 48 -13.54 7.49 -5.90
CA TYR A 48 -12.91 6.33 -5.28
C TYR A 48 -12.10 6.65 -4.02
N ARG A 49 -12.45 7.73 -3.33
CA ARG A 49 -11.75 8.20 -2.12
C ARG A 49 -12.67 8.99 -1.21
N MET A 50 -12.26 9.14 0.06
CA MET A 50 -12.98 10.02 0.98
C MET A 50 -12.91 11.47 0.52
N SER A 51 -13.86 12.29 0.95
CA SER A 51 -13.78 13.74 0.77
C SER A 51 -12.91 14.38 1.86
N PHE A 52 -12.45 15.62 1.63
CA PHE A 52 -11.74 16.38 2.67
C PHE A 52 -12.57 16.62 3.93
N LYS A 53 -13.89 16.59 3.83
CA LYS A 53 -14.80 16.76 5.00
C LYS A 53 -14.84 15.51 5.86
N ASP A 54 -14.54 14.35 5.30
CA ASP A 54 -14.60 13.06 6.02
C ASP A 54 -13.31 12.79 6.82
N MET A 55 -12.26 13.61 6.69
CA MET A 55 -10.98 13.39 7.37
C MET A 55 -11.11 13.37 8.89
N ASP A 56 -11.92 14.27 9.46
CA ASP A 56 -12.13 14.33 10.91
C ASP A 56 -12.94 13.13 11.41
N ASP A 57 -14.00 12.74 10.69
CA ASP A 57 -14.83 11.58 11.02
C ASP A 57 -14.01 10.27 10.89
N TYR A 58 -13.16 10.18 9.87
CA TYR A 58 -12.23 9.04 9.72
C TYR A 58 -11.30 8.95 10.92
N LYS A 59 -10.63 10.05 11.28
CA LYS A 59 -9.74 10.11 12.43
C LYS A 59 -10.46 9.72 13.72
N GLU A 60 -11.65 10.30 13.98
CA GLU A 60 -12.43 10.00 15.18
C GLU A 60 -12.78 8.51 15.26
N SER A 61 -13.19 7.90 14.14
CA SER A 61 -13.51 6.48 14.09
C SER A 61 -12.31 5.61 14.49
N ILE A 62 -11.10 5.97 14.05
CA ILE A 62 -9.88 5.22 14.39
C ILE A 62 -9.47 5.44 15.85
N GLU A 63 -9.62 6.66 16.39
CA GLU A 63 -9.33 6.92 17.83
C GLU A 63 -10.28 6.14 18.75
N ILE A 64 -11.55 5.98 18.38
CA ILE A 64 -12.49 5.09 19.09
C ILE A 64 -11.96 3.64 19.10
N LEU A 65 -11.50 3.14 17.96
CA LEU A 65 -10.94 1.79 17.87
C LEU A 65 -9.63 1.64 18.66
N LYS A 66 -8.75 2.64 18.65
CA LYS A 66 -7.55 2.65 19.51
C LYS A 66 -7.92 2.49 20.98
N ALA A 67 -8.98 3.17 21.44
CA ALA A 67 -9.45 3.04 22.82
C ALA A 67 -10.05 1.66 23.12
N GLU A 68 -10.86 1.08 22.21
CA GLU A 68 -11.52 -0.23 22.39
C GLU A 68 -10.50 -1.39 22.42
N PHE A 69 -9.46 -1.32 21.58
CA PHE A 69 -8.44 -2.37 21.48
C PHE A 69 -7.20 -2.12 22.34
N LYS A 70 -7.20 -1.08 23.16
CA LYS A 70 -6.06 -0.73 24.03
C LYS A 70 -5.60 -1.94 24.88
N GLY A 71 -4.30 -2.25 24.79
CA GLY A 71 -3.69 -3.38 25.49
C GLY A 71 -4.01 -4.76 24.90
N LYS A 72 -4.74 -4.83 23.78
CA LYS A 72 -5.09 -6.06 23.07
C LYS A 72 -4.43 -6.13 21.70
N MET A 73 -4.56 -5.06 20.92
CA MET A 73 -4.02 -4.89 19.58
C MET A 73 -3.76 -3.39 19.35
N GLU A 74 -2.63 -3.06 18.78
CA GLU A 74 -2.32 -1.67 18.40
C GLU A 74 -3.05 -1.34 17.10
N ILE A 75 -3.97 -0.39 17.17
CA ILE A 75 -4.61 0.21 15.99
C ILE A 75 -3.77 1.39 15.55
N LEU A 76 -3.41 1.42 14.28
CA LEU A 76 -2.58 2.47 13.67
C LEU A 76 -3.40 3.26 12.66
N PHE A 77 -3.15 4.56 12.60
CA PHE A 77 -3.86 5.52 11.76
C PHE A 77 -2.96 6.02 10.64
N GLY A 78 -3.36 5.82 9.40
CA GLY A 78 -2.64 6.27 8.22
C GLY A 78 -3.56 6.69 7.08
N TYR A 79 -2.96 7.01 5.97
CA TYR A 79 -3.62 7.21 4.68
C TYR A 79 -2.84 6.49 3.58
N GLU A 80 -3.54 5.95 2.61
CA GLU A 80 -2.99 5.68 1.29
C GLU A 80 -3.15 6.93 0.43
N VAL A 81 -2.03 7.49 0.00
CA VAL A 81 -1.97 8.75 -0.72
C VAL A 81 -1.47 8.51 -2.14
N ASP A 82 -2.27 8.87 -3.12
CA ASP A 82 -1.83 8.85 -4.50
C ASP A 82 -0.73 9.87 -4.75
N TYR A 83 0.41 9.39 -5.23
CA TYR A 83 1.45 10.25 -5.75
C TYR A 83 1.09 10.71 -7.16
N LEU A 84 0.40 11.83 -7.25
CA LEU A 84 0.08 12.50 -8.50
C LEU A 84 0.49 13.98 -8.39
N PRO A 85 1.62 14.37 -9.02
CA PRO A 85 2.11 15.75 -8.96
C PRO A 85 1.03 16.77 -9.36
N GLY A 86 0.88 17.82 -8.54
CA GLY A 86 -0.16 18.83 -8.71
C GLY A 86 -1.47 18.56 -7.96
N PHE A 87 -1.65 17.35 -7.42
CA PHE A 87 -2.85 16.98 -6.66
C PHE A 87 -2.57 16.55 -5.21
N ILE A 88 -1.30 16.53 -4.79
CA ILE A 88 -0.92 16.23 -3.40
C ILE A 88 -1.36 17.41 -2.53
N ASP A 89 -2.16 17.14 -1.51
CA ASP A 89 -2.75 18.17 -0.64
C ASP A 89 -2.03 18.25 0.72
N GLU A 90 -1.68 19.47 1.12
CA GLU A 90 -0.96 19.71 2.38
C GLU A 90 -1.80 19.36 3.62
N ARG A 91 -3.13 19.33 3.55
CA ARG A 91 -3.99 18.87 4.64
C ARG A 91 -3.76 17.39 4.94
N VAL A 92 -3.57 16.58 3.91
CA VAL A 92 -3.23 15.15 4.01
C VAL A 92 -1.80 14.97 4.48
N MET A 93 -0.85 15.65 3.82
CA MET A 93 0.58 15.50 4.13
C MET A 93 0.97 16.03 5.51
N GLY A 94 0.22 17.01 6.04
CA GLY A 94 0.38 17.56 7.38
C GLY A 94 -0.46 16.89 8.47
N ALA A 95 -1.25 15.86 8.12
CA ALA A 95 -2.08 15.14 9.06
C ALA A 95 -1.22 14.44 10.13
N LYS A 96 -1.68 14.44 11.37
CA LYS A 96 -1.04 13.70 12.47
C LYS A 96 -1.44 12.23 12.39
N VAL A 97 -0.64 11.44 11.70
CA VAL A 97 -0.85 10.02 11.44
C VAL A 97 0.31 9.17 11.95
N ASP A 98 0.09 7.88 12.07
CA ASP A 98 1.16 6.93 12.41
C ASP A 98 2.05 6.64 11.18
N TYR A 99 1.49 6.68 9.96
CA TYR A 99 2.22 6.50 8.69
C TYR A 99 1.44 7.03 7.49
N LEU A 100 2.16 7.23 6.38
CA LEU A 100 1.60 7.48 5.05
C LEU A 100 2.13 6.42 4.06
N ILE A 101 1.21 5.76 3.38
CA ILE A 101 1.51 4.92 2.22
C ILE A 101 1.49 5.82 1.00
N GLY A 102 2.56 5.81 0.21
CA GLY A 102 2.58 6.44 -1.11
C GLY A 102 2.28 5.39 -2.17
N SER A 103 1.27 5.63 -3.00
CA SER A 103 0.85 4.72 -4.07
C SER A 103 0.80 5.44 -5.41
N VAL A 104 0.99 4.70 -6.49
CA VAL A 104 0.83 5.21 -7.85
C VAL A 104 -0.30 4.42 -8.50
N HIS A 105 -1.45 5.09 -8.73
CA HIS A 105 -2.61 4.53 -9.45
C HIS A 105 -2.82 5.21 -10.80
N PHE A 106 -2.11 6.32 -11.06
CA PHE A 106 -2.31 7.12 -12.26
C PHE A 106 -1.00 7.36 -13.01
N LEU A 107 -1.04 7.19 -14.32
CA LEU A 107 0.02 7.58 -15.25
C LEU A 107 -0.51 8.65 -16.20
N ASN A 108 -0.08 9.91 -16.01
CA ASN A 108 -0.58 11.05 -16.80
C ASN A 108 -2.12 11.13 -16.81
N GLY A 109 -2.75 10.92 -15.66
CA GLY A 109 -4.21 10.94 -15.50
C GLY A 109 -4.95 9.67 -15.93
N TRP A 110 -4.24 8.65 -16.41
CA TRP A 110 -4.81 7.34 -16.70
C TRP A 110 -4.76 6.45 -15.45
N GLY A 111 -5.92 6.10 -14.90
CA GLY A 111 -6.09 5.11 -13.82
C GLY A 111 -5.88 3.71 -14.36
N PHE A 112 -4.65 3.26 -14.40
CA PHE A 112 -4.23 2.03 -15.10
C PHE A 112 -4.75 0.75 -14.42
N ASP A 113 -5.09 0.79 -13.15
CA ASP A 113 -5.61 -0.33 -12.35
C ASP A 113 -7.14 -0.40 -12.34
N ASN A 114 -7.82 0.62 -12.89
CA ASN A 114 -9.27 0.62 -13.02
C ASN A 114 -9.71 -0.22 -14.24
N PRO A 115 -10.57 -1.26 -14.06
CA PRO A 115 -11.07 -2.11 -15.14
C PRO A 115 -11.76 -1.34 -16.28
N GLU A 116 -12.34 -0.17 -16.00
CA GLU A 116 -12.98 0.68 -17.01
C GLU A 116 -11.97 1.15 -18.08
N PHE A 117 -10.69 1.25 -17.73
CA PHE A 117 -9.63 1.77 -18.62
C PHE A 117 -8.63 0.70 -19.07
N ILE A 118 -8.91 -0.60 -18.84
CA ILE A 118 -8.01 -1.70 -19.23
C ILE A 118 -7.67 -1.70 -20.72
N GLY A 119 -8.57 -1.18 -21.55
CA GLY A 119 -8.37 -1.09 -23.00
C GLY A 119 -7.14 -0.27 -23.42
N GLU A 120 -6.73 0.69 -22.61
CA GLU A 120 -5.59 1.57 -22.87
C GLU A 120 -4.25 0.83 -22.93
N TYR A 121 -4.11 -0.32 -22.24
CA TYR A 121 -2.91 -1.17 -22.34
C TYR A 121 -2.61 -1.64 -23.77
N LYS A 122 -3.65 -1.85 -24.58
CA LYS A 122 -3.50 -2.30 -25.98
C LYS A 122 -3.01 -1.20 -26.92
N ASN A 123 -3.20 0.06 -26.52
CA ASN A 123 -2.90 1.24 -27.32
C ASN A 123 -1.50 1.81 -27.04
N ARG A 124 -0.76 1.23 -26.07
CA ARG A 124 0.51 1.74 -25.58
C ARG A 124 1.60 0.69 -25.62
N ASP A 125 2.86 1.12 -25.69
CA ASP A 125 3.99 0.19 -25.52
C ASP A 125 4.09 -0.27 -24.05
N ILE A 126 4.03 -1.58 -23.83
CA ILE A 126 4.01 -2.14 -22.48
C ILE A 126 5.29 -1.84 -21.70
N ASP A 127 6.45 -1.87 -22.36
CA ASP A 127 7.72 -1.54 -21.71
C ASP A 127 7.74 -0.07 -21.26
N GLN A 128 7.19 0.83 -22.10
CA GLN A 128 7.10 2.24 -21.76
C GLN A 128 6.14 2.49 -20.59
N ILE A 129 4.99 1.79 -20.52
CA ILE A 129 4.07 1.85 -19.37
C ILE A 129 4.82 1.51 -18.07
N TYR A 130 5.59 0.43 -18.07
CA TYR A 130 6.36 0.03 -16.89
C TYR A 130 7.48 1.03 -16.54
N ILE A 131 8.17 1.56 -17.54
CA ILE A 131 9.19 2.60 -17.34
C ILE A 131 8.56 3.85 -16.71
N ASP A 132 7.44 4.31 -17.23
CA ASP A 132 6.72 5.48 -16.70
C ASP A 132 6.25 5.24 -15.27
N TYR A 133 5.73 4.04 -14.98
CA TYR A 133 5.30 3.64 -13.65
C TYR A 133 6.46 3.66 -12.63
N PHE A 134 7.57 3.02 -12.94
CA PHE A 134 8.72 3.01 -12.03
C PHE A 134 9.44 4.38 -11.95
N ASN A 135 9.32 5.23 -12.97
CA ASN A 135 9.72 6.63 -12.85
C ASN A 135 8.83 7.39 -11.86
N ALA A 136 7.52 7.18 -11.88
CA ALA A 136 6.61 7.79 -10.89
C ALA A 136 6.93 7.30 -9.46
N ILE A 137 7.18 6.00 -9.25
CA ILE A 137 7.64 5.45 -7.96
C ILE A 137 8.96 6.09 -7.52
N LYS A 138 9.91 6.24 -8.44
CA LYS A 138 11.20 6.90 -8.17
C LYS A 138 11.01 8.33 -7.71
N ASP A 139 10.16 9.09 -8.40
CA ASP A 139 9.90 10.49 -8.07
C ASP A 139 9.14 10.62 -6.75
N MET A 140 8.23 9.70 -6.45
CA MET A 140 7.57 9.57 -5.14
C MET A 140 8.60 9.34 -4.02
N ALA A 141 9.56 8.44 -4.23
CA ALA A 141 10.61 8.19 -3.24
C ALA A 141 11.51 9.44 -3.02
N ARG A 142 11.79 10.20 -4.07
CA ARG A 142 12.53 11.49 -3.99
C ARG A 142 11.75 12.58 -3.29
N TYR A 143 10.44 12.58 -3.42
CA TYR A 143 9.57 13.52 -2.69
C TYR A 143 9.74 13.38 -1.17
N GLY A 144 10.02 12.15 -0.68
CA GLY A 144 10.58 11.90 0.65
C GLY A 144 9.63 12.19 1.82
N LYS A 145 8.32 12.19 1.57
CA LYS A 145 7.31 12.45 2.61
C LYS A 145 6.45 11.24 2.96
N PHE A 146 6.71 10.09 2.37
CA PHE A 146 6.01 8.82 2.64
C PHE A 146 6.87 7.88 3.48
N ASP A 147 6.22 6.95 4.19
CA ASP A 147 6.87 5.95 5.03
C ASP A 147 6.93 4.60 4.33
N ILE A 148 5.87 4.29 3.58
CA ILE A 148 5.65 3.00 2.92
C ILE A 148 5.38 3.25 1.44
N VAL A 149 5.98 2.42 0.58
CA VAL A 149 5.58 2.31 -0.83
C VAL A 149 4.49 1.25 -0.91
N GLY A 150 3.30 1.65 -1.38
CA GLY A 150 2.19 0.75 -1.65
C GLY A 150 2.47 -0.15 -2.85
N HIS A 151 2.03 -1.39 -2.82
CA HIS A 151 2.00 -2.36 -3.93
C HIS A 151 2.90 -2.00 -5.13
N ILE A 152 4.22 -1.96 -4.90
CA ILE A 152 5.24 -1.35 -5.77
C ILE A 152 5.20 -1.75 -7.25
N ASP A 153 4.58 -2.87 -7.60
CA ASP A 153 4.43 -3.34 -8.99
C ASP A 153 2.95 -3.57 -9.38
N LEU A 154 2.05 -2.73 -8.84
CA LEU A 154 0.62 -2.75 -9.14
C LEU A 154 0.33 -2.68 -10.65
N ILE A 155 1.21 -2.07 -11.43
CA ILE A 155 1.09 -1.96 -12.90
C ILE A 155 0.84 -3.30 -13.59
N LYS A 156 1.18 -4.44 -12.96
CA LYS A 156 0.93 -5.79 -13.46
C LYS A 156 -0.48 -6.33 -13.18
N VAL A 157 -1.35 -5.56 -12.53
CA VAL A 157 -2.66 -5.99 -11.99
C VAL A 157 -3.50 -6.80 -12.96
N PHE A 158 -3.55 -6.41 -14.24
CA PHE A 158 -4.27 -7.10 -15.31
C PHE A 158 -3.43 -8.12 -16.06
N ASN A 159 -2.29 -8.53 -15.50
CA ASN A 159 -1.38 -9.54 -16.05
C ASN A 159 -0.73 -9.15 -17.40
N TYR A 160 -0.67 -7.85 -17.72
CA TYR A 160 0.20 -7.37 -18.79
C TYR A 160 1.64 -7.28 -18.24
N LYS A 161 2.56 -7.98 -18.89
CA LYS A 161 3.97 -8.07 -18.45
C LYS A 161 4.89 -7.33 -19.43
N PRO A 162 5.96 -6.69 -18.96
CA PRO A 162 6.94 -6.06 -19.84
C PRO A 162 7.72 -7.11 -20.61
N LYS A 163 8.27 -6.74 -21.76
CA LYS A 163 9.19 -7.56 -22.55
C LYS A 163 10.63 -7.42 -22.05
N LYS A 164 10.98 -6.24 -21.53
CA LYS A 164 12.27 -5.97 -20.88
C LYS A 164 12.32 -6.60 -19.50
N ASP A 165 13.53 -6.93 -19.06
CA ASP A 165 13.74 -7.42 -17.70
C ASP A 165 13.29 -6.39 -16.67
N ILE A 166 12.35 -6.79 -15.81
CA ILE A 166 11.79 -5.94 -14.77
C ILE A 166 12.86 -5.42 -13.80
N ARG A 167 13.94 -6.18 -13.59
CA ARG A 167 15.05 -5.78 -12.74
C ARG A 167 15.77 -4.54 -13.27
N ILE A 168 15.86 -4.41 -14.59
CA ILE A 168 16.44 -3.20 -15.21
C ILE A 168 15.49 -2.02 -15.04
N ILE A 169 14.20 -2.23 -15.28
CA ILE A 169 13.19 -1.16 -15.19
C ILE A 169 13.05 -0.64 -13.76
N ALA A 170 12.99 -1.51 -12.76
CA ALA A 170 12.75 -1.15 -11.36
C ALA A 170 14.01 -0.62 -10.62
N SER A 171 15.21 -0.89 -11.15
CA SER A 171 16.49 -0.68 -10.45
C SER A 171 16.64 0.72 -9.84
N ASP A 172 16.35 1.76 -10.61
CA ASP A 172 16.57 3.14 -10.14
C ASP A 172 15.53 3.57 -9.11
N ALA A 173 14.30 3.10 -9.23
CA ALA A 173 13.26 3.32 -8.22
C ALA A 173 13.65 2.67 -6.88
N LEU A 174 14.11 1.41 -6.90
CA LEU A 174 14.55 0.71 -5.70
C LEU A 174 15.75 1.39 -5.02
N LYS A 175 16.70 1.94 -5.79
CA LYS A 175 17.83 2.73 -5.24
C LYS A 175 17.33 3.98 -4.50
N GLU A 176 16.39 4.72 -5.07
CA GLU A 176 15.84 5.92 -4.42
C GLU A 176 14.99 5.56 -3.18
N ILE A 177 14.22 4.47 -3.24
CA ILE A 177 13.49 3.95 -2.07
C ILE A 177 14.47 3.58 -0.94
N LYS A 178 15.55 2.86 -1.26
CA LYS A 178 16.59 2.54 -0.26
C LYS A 178 17.19 3.80 0.37
N LYS A 179 17.47 4.81 -0.44
CA LYS A 179 18.04 6.08 0.00
C LYS A 179 17.07 6.89 0.86
N SER A 180 15.76 6.87 0.54
CA SER A 180 14.75 7.58 1.31
C SER A 180 14.45 6.94 2.66
N GLY A 181 14.82 5.66 2.84
CA GLY A 181 14.52 4.90 4.06
C GLY A 181 13.08 4.39 4.16
N MET A 182 12.27 4.54 3.11
CA MET A 182 10.92 3.97 3.06
C MET A 182 10.98 2.44 3.13
N SER A 183 9.93 1.81 3.67
CA SER A 183 9.68 0.38 3.47
C SER A 183 8.78 0.15 2.27
N ILE A 184 8.75 -1.09 1.77
CA ILE A 184 7.84 -1.52 0.71
C ILE A 184 6.88 -2.55 1.30
N GLU A 185 5.59 -2.43 1.01
CA GLU A 185 4.65 -3.46 1.46
C GLU A 185 4.72 -4.73 0.62
N LEU A 186 4.67 -5.89 1.28
CA LEU A 186 4.25 -7.12 0.67
C LEU A 186 2.72 -7.19 0.78
N ASN A 187 2.06 -7.04 -0.36
CA ASN A 187 0.61 -6.88 -0.42
C ASN A 187 -0.05 -8.12 -1.01
N SER A 188 -0.91 -8.76 -0.23
CA SER A 188 -1.58 -10.00 -0.61
C SER A 188 -2.76 -9.81 -1.58
N ALA A 189 -3.21 -8.56 -1.80
CA ALA A 189 -4.35 -8.27 -2.67
C ALA A 189 -4.14 -8.78 -4.11
N GLY A 190 -2.91 -8.78 -4.59
CA GLY A 190 -2.60 -9.25 -5.94
C GLY A 190 -3.02 -10.70 -6.20
N LEU A 191 -3.12 -11.54 -5.16
CA LEU A 191 -3.66 -12.90 -5.27
C LEU A 191 -5.17 -12.94 -5.58
N ARG A 192 -5.88 -11.82 -5.36
CA ARG A 192 -7.30 -11.66 -5.66
C ARG A 192 -7.55 -10.93 -7.00
N LYS A 193 -6.47 -10.50 -7.66
CA LYS A 193 -6.51 -9.77 -8.92
C LYS A 193 -6.16 -10.68 -10.11
N PRO A 194 -6.43 -10.27 -11.36
CA PRO A 194 -6.11 -11.08 -12.56
C PRO A 194 -4.66 -11.55 -12.64
N VAL A 195 -3.71 -10.82 -12.07
CA VAL A 195 -2.30 -11.20 -12.03
C VAL A 195 -2.04 -12.45 -11.18
N GLY A 196 -2.83 -12.69 -10.12
CA GLY A 196 -2.69 -13.86 -9.24
C GLY A 196 -1.36 -13.94 -8.47
N GLU A 197 -0.68 -12.83 -8.24
CA GLU A 197 0.63 -12.75 -7.58
C GLU A 197 0.61 -11.75 -6.42
N ILE A 198 1.38 -12.02 -5.36
CA ILE A 198 1.65 -11.03 -4.31
C ILE A 198 2.44 -9.87 -4.91
N TYR A 199 2.14 -8.62 -4.50
CA TYR A 199 2.99 -7.48 -4.79
C TYR A 199 4.08 -7.35 -3.71
N PRO A 200 5.39 -7.22 -4.11
CA PRO A 200 5.90 -7.37 -5.47
C PRO A 200 6.09 -8.82 -5.90
N GLY A 201 6.34 -9.00 -7.20
CA GLY A 201 6.82 -10.25 -7.80
C GLY A 201 8.20 -10.67 -7.27
N ASP A 202 8.58 -11.93 -7.53
CA ASP A 202 9.79 -12.53 -6.94
C ASP A 202 11.07 -11.78 -7.36
N GLU A 203 11.18 -11.33 -8.61
CA GLU A 203 12.37 -10.64 -9.12
C GLU A 203 12.62 -9.30 -8.42
N ILE A 204 11.57 -8.53 -8.16
CA ILE A 204 11.68 -7.26 -7.43
C ILE A 204 11.98 -7.53 -5.95
N LEU A 205 11.32 -8.52 -5.34
CA LEU A 205 11.53 -8.86 -3.94
C LEU A 205 12.97 -9.37 -3.69
N GLU A 206 13.54 -10.13 -4.63
CA GLU A 206 14.94 -10.53 -4.57
C GLU A 206 15.88 -9.32 -4.56
N MET A 207 15.66 -8.34 -5.46
CA MET A 207 16.44 -7.11 -5.49
C MET A 207 16.30 -6.33 -4.18
N MET A 208 15.08 -6.22 -3.66
CA MET A 208 14.81 -5.53 -2.39
C MET A 208 15.59 -6.18 -1.25
N SER A 209 15.59 -7.49 -1.16
CA SER A 209 16.34 -8.25 -0.15
C SER A 209 17.84 -8.02 -0.28
N GLN A 210 18.40 -8.12 -1.49
CA GLN A 210 19.83 -7.88 -1.76
C GLN A 210 20.26 -6.43 -1.42
N MET A 211 19.36 -5.46 -1.60
CA MET A 211 19.59 -4.06 -1.25
C MET A 211 19.33 -3.74 0.22
N GLY A 212 18.78 -4.68 0.98
CA GLY A 212 18.39 -4.49 2.38
C GLY A 212 17.29 -3.43 2.53
N ILE A 213 16.30 -3.40 1.65
CA ILE A 213 15.12 -2.54 1.76
C ILE A 213 14.16 -3.20 2.75
N ASP A 214 13.70 -2.46 3.76
CA ASP A 214 12.75 -2.97 4.74
C ASP A 214 11.38 -3.22 4.11
N ILE A 215 10.65 -4.19 4.64
CA ILE A 215 9.29 -4.51 4.21
C ILE A 215 8.27 -4.28 5.31
N THR A 216 7.00 -4.10 4.92
CA THR A 216 5.84 -4.28 5.80
C THR A 216 4.88 -5.28 5.17
N LEU A 217 3.78 -5.61 5.86
CA LEU A 217 2.77 -6.56 5.37
C LEU A 217 1.42 -5.88 5.25
N SER A 218 0.66 -6.27 4.23
CA SER A 218 -0.66 -5.72 3.99
C SER A 218 -1.60 -6.68 3.26
N SER A 219 -2.88 -6.59 3.59
CA SER A 219 -3.95 -7.31 2.90
C SER A 219 -4.71 -6.44 1.91
N ASP A 220 -4.63 -5.12 2.06
CA ASP A 220 -5.34 -4.14 1.21
C ASP A 220 -6.83 -4.48 1.16
N ALA A 221 -7.40 -4.64 2.38
CA ALA A 221 -8.75 -5.12 2.53
C ALA A 221 -9.78 -4.02 2.24
N HIS A 222 -10.75 -4.35 1.35
CA HIS A 222 -11.90 -3.51 1.00
C HIS A 222 -13.23 -4.14 1.44
N CYS A 223 -13.17 -5.27 2.14
CA CYS A 223 -14.27 -5.89 2.88
C CYS A 223 -13.71 -6.72 4.02
N VAL A 224 -14.55 -7.06 5.00
CA VAL A 224 -14.12 -7.75 6.23
C VAL A 224 -13.46 -9.10 5.91
N GLU A 225 -13.94 -9.81 4.90
CA GLU A 225 -13.43 -11.11 4.45
C GLU A 225 -12.01 -11.02 3.85
N HIS A 226 -11.58 -9.83 3.45
CA HIS A 226 -10.24 -9.62 2.92
C HIS A 226 -9.17 -9.36 4.01
N VAL A 227 -9.59 -9.05 5.25
CA VAL A 227 -8.67 -8.76 6.36
C VAL A 227 -7.74 -9.94 6.59
N GLY A 228 -6.43 -9.73 6.41
CA GLY A 228 -5.41 -10.76 6.57
C GLY A 228 -5.48 -11.93 5.58
N LEU A 229 -6.30 -11.84 4.54
CA LEU A 229 -6.46 -12.93 3.56
C LEU A 229 -5.15 -13.19 2.82
N ASN A 230 -4.70 -14.46 2.84
CA ASN A 230 -3.41 -14.93 2.31
C ASN A 230 -2.15 -14.35 3.02
N MET A 231 -2.30 -13.81 4.22
CA MET A 231 -1.15 -13.27 4.98
C MET A 231 -0.12 -14.35 5.34
N ASP A 232 -0.55 -15.59 5.55
CA ASP A 232 0.32 -16.75 5.75
C ASP A 232 1.27 -16.96 4.57
N LYS A 233 0.75 -16.92 3.33
CA LYS A 233 1.55 -17.01 2.10
C LYS A 233 2.49 -15.83 1.94
N THR A 234 2.04 -14.63 2.35
CA THR A 234 2.85 -13.41 2.28
C THR A 234 4.04 -13.49 3.25
N ILE A 235 3.81 -13.98 4.46
CA ILE A 235 4.88 -14.22 5.45
C ILE A 235 5.84 -15.31 4.98
N GLU A 236 5.32 -16.40 4.42
CA GLU A 236 6.15 -17.47 3.86
C GLU A 236 7.03 -16.92 2.73
N LYS A 237 6.46 -16.13 1.83
CA LYS A 237 7.22 -15.45 0.76
C LYS A 237 8.29 -14.53 1.34
N ALA A 238 7.98 -13.71 2.34
CA ALA A 238 8.96 -12.84 2.99
C ALA A 238 10.14 -13.65 3.54
N LYS A 239 9.86 -14.72 4.28
CA LYS A 239 10.90 -15.60 4.85
C LYS A 239 11.74 -16.30 3.80
N LYS A 240 11.14 -16.76 2.70
CA LYS A 240 11.85 -17.34 1.54
C LYS A 240 12.91 -16.39 0.98
N PHE A 241 12.64 -15.08 0.99
CA PHE A 241 13.58 -14.06 0.53
C PHE A 241 14.44 -13.46 1.66
N GLY A 242 14.49 -14.08 2.83
CA GLY A 242 15.41 -13.74 3.91
C GLY A 242 14.92 -12.69 4.90
N TYR A 243 13.67 -12.26 4.80
CA TYR A 243 13.09 -11.32 5.76
C TYR A 243 12.62 -12.04 7.02
N ASN A 244 13.08 -11.59 8.18
CA ASN A 244 12.70 -12.11 9.50
C ASN A 244 12.00 -11.04 10.35
N GLU A 245 11.98 -9.81 9.87
CA GLU A 245 11.37 -8.65 10.51
C GLU A 245 10.60 -7.82 9.47
N VAL A 246 9.58 -7.11 9.95
CA VAL A 246 8.78 -6.18 9.15
C VAL A 246 8.66 -4.84 9.86
N ALA A 247 8.55 -3.77 9.10
CA ALA A 247 8.38 -2.42 9.62
C ALA A 247 6.92 -2.19 10.07
N ILE A 248 6.78 -1.52 11.20
CA ILE A 248 5.58 -0.79 11.62
C ILE A 248 5.95 0.66 11.90
N TYR A 249 4.96 1.51 12.01
CA TYR A 249 5.15 2.94 12.24
C TYR A 249 4.23 3.44 13.35
N GLN A 250 4.76 4.29 14.24
CA GLN A 250 3.98 5.00 15.25
C GLN A 250 4.45 6.46 15.26
N ASN A 251 3.54 7.40 15.02
CA ASN A 251 3.87 8.82 14.85
C ASN A 251 5.00 9.04 13.80
N ARG A 252 5.00 8.28 12.71
CA ARG A 252 6.00 8.27 11.63
C ARG A 252 7.36 7.67 12.01
N ASP A 253 7.52 7.18 13.24
CA ASP A 253 8.74 6.50 13.67
C ASP A 253 8.68 5.01 13.33
N LYS A 254 9.64 4.57 12.51
CA LYS A 254 9.77 3.17 12.08
C LYS A 254 10.31 2.28 13.19
N LYS A 255 9.66 1.12 13.38
CA LYS A 255 10.11 0.04 14.28
C LYS A 255 10.08 -1.28 13.54
N MET A 256 11.07 -2.16 13.80
CA MET A 256 11.11 -3.50 13.21
C MET A 256 10.52 -4.54 14.17
N ILE A 257 9.64 -5.38 13.65
CA ILE A 257 8.94 -6.44 14.41
C ILE A 257 9.24 -7.80 13.76
N LYS A 258 9.61 -8.79 14.58
CA LYS A 258 9.86 -10.17 14.13
C LYS A 258 8.58 -10.86 13.63
N ILE A 259 8.71 -11.62 12.53
CA ILE A 259 7.63 -12.40 11.91
C ILE A 259 7.91 -13.90 11.92
#